data_67852ed8f1177cc64e655ab6b1522470
#
_entry.id   67852ed8f1177cc64e655ab6b1522470
#
_cell.length_a   1.000
_cell.length_b   1.000
_cell.length_c   1.000
_cell.angle_alpha   90.00
_cell.angle_beta   90.00
_cell.angle_gamma   90.00
#
_symmetry.space_group_name_H-M   'P 1'
#
loop_
_entity.id
_entity.type
_entity.pdbx_description
1 polymer ?
#
loop_
_entity_poly.entity_id
_entity_poly.type
_entity_poly.pdbx_seq_one_letter_code
_entity_poly.pdbx_strand_id
1 'polypeptide(L)'
;MLKIAFVGFGSIARRHILNLHTLLGRRGAAHEIDVYRRGKRPIDDPAAAKVVSHIYDASEVGKQEYDILFITNPTSTHYETLRQWAPYARNVFIEKPVFDDPDQDLSALPLRPDGVYYVACPLRYNPVLQ
;
A
#
# COMPACT_ATOMS: atom_id res chain seq x y z
N MET A 1 -7.37 14.21 -8.58
CA MET A 1 -6.07 13.53 -8.56
C MET A 1 -6.09 12.40 -7.55
N LEU A 2 -5.60 11.23 -7.94
CA LEU A 2 -5.52 10.08 -7.05
C LEU A 2 -4.35 10.24 -6.08
N LYS A 3 -4.63 10.03 -4.80
CA LYS A 3 -3.59 10.01 -3.77
C LYS A 3 -3.33 8.57 -3.35
N ILE A 4 -2.10 8.13 -3.53
CA ILE A 4 -1.69 6.75 -3.31
C ILE A 4 -0.54 6.72 -2.31
N ALA A 5 -0.59 5.80 -1.36
CA ALA A 5 0.49 5.63 -0.39
C ALA A 5 0.94 4.17 -0.33
N PHE A 6 2.22 3.99 -0.12
CA PHE A 6 2.84 2.70 0.14
C PHE A 6 3.43 2.71 1.54
N VAL A 7 3.04 1.75 2.37
CA VAL A 7 3.64 1.55 3.68
C VAL A 7 4.69 0.45 3.54
N GLY A 8 5.95 0.83 3.69
CA GLY A 8 7.08 -0.04 3.39
C GLY A 8 7.57 0.14 1.97
N PHE A 9 8.86 -0.08 1.76
CA PHE A 9 9.46 0.00 0.42
C PHE A 9 10.52 -1.09 0.27
N GLY A 10 10.18 -2.09 -0.53
CA GLY A 10 11.08 -3.15 -0.93
C GLY A 10 10.90 -3.42 -2.42
N SER A 11 11.37 -4.57 -2.89
CA SER A 11 11.30 -4.91 -4.31
C SER A 11 9.86 -4.98 -4.83
N ILE A 12 8.92 -5.45 -4.01
CA ILE A 12 7.52 -5.56 -4.41
C ILE A 12 6.87 -4.18 -4.50
N ALA A 13 7.11 -3.31 -3.52
CA ALA A 13 6.60 -1.94 -3.58
C ALA A 13 7.14 -1.20 -4.79
N ARG A 14 8.43 -1.36 -5.07
CA ARG A 14 9.05 -0.76 -6.25
C ARG A 14 8.34 -1.19 -7.53
N ARG A 15 8.07 -2.49 -7.67
CA ARG A 15 7.37 -3.02 -8.85
C ARG A 15 5.98 -2.42 -8.98
N HIS A 16 5.21 -2.38 -7.89
CA HIS A 16 3.87 -1.82 -7.93
C HIS A 16 3.87 -0.34 -8.26
N ILE A 17 4.80 0.43 -7.70
CA ILE A 17 4.91 1.87 -7.97
C ILE A 17 5.16 2.12 -9.45
N LEU A 18 6.10 1.41 -10.04
CA LEU A 18 6.44 1.60 -11.45
C LEU A 18 5.28 1.17 -12.37
N ASN A 19 4.63 0.06 -12.04
CA ASN A 19 3.49 -0.43 -12.82
C ASN A 19 2.30 0.53 -12.73
N LEU A 20 2.00 1.03 -11.54
CA LEU A 20 0.91 1.98 -11.34
C LEU A 20 1.16 3.27 -12.09
N HIS A 21 2.36 3.81 -11.99
CA HIS A 21 2.72 5.04 -12.67
C HIS A 21 2.51 4.89 -14.18
N THR A 22 2.98 3.78 -14.75
CA THR A 22 2.81 3.50 -16.18
C THR A 22 1.33 3.39 -16.55
N LEU A 23 0.56 2.60 -15.77
CA LEU A 23 -0.86 2.37 -16.06
C LEU A 23 -1.66 3.67 -15.97
N LEU A 24 -1.47 4.44 -14.90
CA LEU A 24 -2.20 5.68 -14.71
C LEU A 24 -1.80 6.74 -15.71
N GLY A 25 -0.53 6.76 -16.12
CA GLY A 25 -0.06 7.64 -17.17
C GLY A 25 -0.72 7.34 -18.51
N ARG A 26 -0.87 6.05 -18.84
CA ARG A 26 -1.55 5.63 -20.08
C ARG A 26 -3.02 6.03 -20.08
N ARG A 27 -3.65 6.08 -18.93
CA ARG A 27 -5.06 6.46 -18.79
C ARG A 27 -5.25 7.97 -18.62
N GLY A 28 -4.17 8.74 -18.61
CA GLY A 28 -4.23 10.17 -18.37
C GLY A 28 -4.71 10.54 -17.00
N ALA A 29 -4.57 9.64 -16.00
CA ALA A 29 -5.02 9.88 -14.64
C ALA A 29 -3.92 10.56 -13.83
N ALA A 30 -4.19 11.77 -13.36
CA ALA A 30 -3.27 12.47 -12.47
C ALA A 30 -3.20 11.76 -11.12
N HIS A 31 -1.99 11.62 -10.58
CA HIS A 31 -1.79 10.88 -9.32
C HIS A 31 -0.56 11.37 -8.57
N GLU A 32 -0.55 11.12 -7.27
CA GLU A 32 0.60 11.30 -6.39
C GLU A 32 0.86 9.97 -5.68
N ILE A 33 2.13 9.60 -5.53
CA ILE A 33 2.53 8.39 -4.81
C ILE A 33 3.47 8.78 -3.68
N ASP A 34 3.06 8.50 -2.46
CA ASP A 34 3.86 8.76 -1.26
C ASP A 34 4.32 7.43 -0.67
N VAL A 35 5.48 7.44 -0.04
CA VAL A 35 6.06 6.26 0.61
C VAL A 35 6.28 6.56 2.09
N TYR A 36 5.82 5.66 2.92
CA TYR A 36 6.04 5.70 4.38
C TYR A 36 7.02 4.60 4.74
N ARG A 37 8.20 5.01 5.19
CA ARG A 37 9.25 4.07 5.57
C ARG A 37 9.99 4.56 6.80
N ARG A 38 10.57 3.62 7.53
CA ARG A 38 11.27 3.92 8.76
C ARG A 38 12.42 4.88 8.52
N GLY A 39 12.43 6.00 9.28
CA GLY A 39 13.50 6.98 9.21
C GLY A 39 13.51 7.85 7.96
N LYS A 40 12.46 7.83 7.16
CA LYS A 40 12.38 8.63 5.91
C LYS A 40 13.57 8.40 4.98
N ARG A 41 14.08 7.18 4.93
CA ARG A 41 15.25 6.89 4.11
C ARG A 41 15.01 7.20 2.64
N PRO A 42 15.97 7.83 1.93
CA PRO A 42 15.81 8.09 0.50
C PRO A 42 15.66 6.81 -0.30
N ILE A 43 15.02 6.92 -1.46
CA ILE A 43 14.88 5.81 -2.39
C ILE A 43 16.08 5.81 -3.32
N ASP A 44 16.88 4.74 -3.26
CA ASP A 44 18.11 4.63 -4.04
C ASP A 44 17.86 4.29 -5.51
N ASP A 45 16.70 3.69 -5.81
CA ASP A 45 16.34 3.33 -7.17
C ASP A 45 15.97 4.59 -7.96
N PRO A 46 16.74 4.97 -9.00
CA PRO A 46 16.45 6.20 -9.74
C PRO A 46 15.06 6.20 -10.41
N ALA A 47 14.61 5.05 -10.91
CA ALA A 47 13.30 4.97 -11.57
C ALA A 47 12.16 5.22 -10.57
N ALA A 48 12.21 4.56 -9.41
CA ALA A 48 11.19 4.75 -8.38
C ALA A 48 11.28 6.14 -7.77
N ALA A 49 12.47 6.67 -7.55
CA ALA A 49 12.66 7.99 -6.96
C ALA A 49 12.02 9.09 -7.79
N LYS A 50 11.99 8.95 -9.10
CA LYS A 50 11.35 9.93 -9.99
C LYS A 50 9.83 9.91 -9.88
N VAL A 51 9.26 8.78 -9.50
CA VAL A 51 7.80 8.57 -9.45
C VAL A 51 7.24 8.93 -8.09
N VAL A 52 8.01 8.71 -7.01
CA VAL A 52 7.55 8.97 -5.64
C VAL A 52 7.54 10.48 -5.38
N SER A 53 6.38 10.97 -4.95
CA SER A 53 6.18 12.40 -4.69
C SER A 53 6.76 12.83 -3.34
N HIS A 54 6.51 12.05 -2.30
CA HIS A 54 6.97 12.36 -0.93
C HIS A 54 7.39 11.09 -0.20
N ILE A 55 8.35 11.25 0.71
CA ILE A 55 8.78 10.17 1.60
C ILE A 55 8.55 10.65 3.04
N TYR A 56 7.79 9.87 3.79
CA TYR A 56 7.47 10.16 5.19
C TYR A 56 7.99 9.07 6.11
N ASP A 57 8.17 9.40 7.38
CA ASP A 57 8.46 8.38 8.37
C ASP A 57 7.24 7.49 8.61
N ALA A 58 7.47 6.20 8.89
CA ALA A 58 6.40 5.26 9.12
C ALA A 58 5.47 5.65 10.29
N SER A 59 5.95 6.49 11.21
CA SER A 59 5.14 6.98 12.34
C SER A 59 4.16 8.09 11.98
N GLU A 60 4.24 8.65 10.77
CA GLU A 60 3.42 9.80 10.38
C GLU A 60 2.03 9.43 9.86
N VAL A 61 1.44 8.38 10.45
CA VAL A 61 0.09 7.93 10.09
C VAL A 61 -0.94 8.99 10.46
N GLY A 62 -1.91 9.22 9.59
CA GLY A 62 -3.06 10.05 9.92
C GLY A 62 -2.90 11.53 9.59
N LYS A 63 -1.78 11.94 9.02
CA LYS A 63 -1.59 13.34 8.63
C LYS A 63 -2.38 13.70 7.38
N GLN A 64 -2.72 12.72 6.54
CA GLN A 64 -3.57 12.92 5.39
C GLN A 64 -4.26 11.62 5.02
N GLU A 65 -5.31 11.73 4.20
CA GLU A 65 -6.07 10.59 3.73
C GLU A 65 -5.64 10.23 2.31
N TYR A 66 -5.81 8.95 1.96
CA TYR A 66 -5.43 8.42 0.64
C TYR A 66 -6.61 7.70 -0.01
N ASP A 67 -6.65 7.76 -1.32
CA ASP A 67 -7.62 7.00 -2.09
C ASP A 67 -7.26 5.51 -2.13
N ILE A 68 -5.95 5.22 -2.22
CA ILE A 68 -5.45 3.84 -2.27
C ILE A 68 -4.23 3.72 -1.37
N LEU A 69 -4.22 2.69 -0.54
CA LEU A 69 -3.09 2.36 0.31
C LEU A 69 -2.57 0.96 -0.03
N PHE A 70 -1.28 0.84 -0.23
CA PHE A 70 -0.61 -0.45 -0.42
C PHE A 70 0.19 -0.79 0.83
N ILE A 71 -0.13 -1.90 1.47
CA ILE A 71 0.61 -2.40 2.63
C ILE A 71 1.63 -3.42 2.13
N THR A 72 2.88 -3.00 2.07
CA THR A 72 3.99 -3.79 1.53
C THR A 72 5.14 -3.95 2.53
N ASN A 73 4.89 -3.65 3.80
CA ASN A 73 5.87 -3.87 4.86
C ASN A 73 5.88 -5.37 5.27
N PRO A 74 6.77 -5.78 6.20
CA PRO A 74 6.81 -7.18 6.62
C PRO A 74 5.48 -7.70 7.14
N THR A 75 5.19 -8.97 6.84
CA THR A 75 3.91 -9.62 7.20
C THR A 75 3.56 -9.48 8.68
N SER A 76 4.56 -9.58 9.56
CA SER A 76 4.34 -9.46 11.01
C SER A 76 3.75 -8.12 11.43
N THR A 77 3.84 -7.10 10.57
CA THR A 77 3.34 -5.76 10.85
C THR A 77 2.03 -5.45 10.12
N HIS A 78 1.52 -6.35 9.29
CA HIS A 78 0.34 -6.08 8.45
C HIS A 78 -0.91 -5.75 9.27
N TYR A 79 -1.17 -6.52 10.33
CA TYR A 79 -2.37 -6.30 11.15
C TYR A 79 -2.34 -4.91 11.79
N GLU A 80 -1.24 -4.56 12.43
CA GLU A 80 -1.11 -3.28 13.11
C GLU A 80 -1.13 -2.13 12.10
N THR A 81 -0.50 -2.31 10.95
CA THR A 81 -0.51 -1.30 9.88
C THR A 81 -1.93 -1.06 9.40
N LEU A 82 -2.69 -2.13 9.14
CA LEU A 82 -4.08 -1.99 8.70
C LEU A 82 -4.93 -1.31 9.78
N ARG A 83 -4.72 -1.67 11.05
CA ARG A 83 -5.44 -1.07 12.17
C ARG A 83 -5.19 0.44 12.24
N GLN A 84 -3.93 0.86 12.04
CA GLN A 84 -3.56 2.27 12.09
C GLN A 84 -4.07 3.05 10.88
N TRP A 85 -4.03 2.46 9.70
CA TRP A 85 -4.29 3.15 8.45
C TRP A 85 -5.72 3.08 7.95
N ALA A 86 -6.51 2.10 8.38
CA ALA A 86 -7.86 1.91 7.85
C ALA A 86 -8.73 3.18 7.87
N PRO A 87 -8.68 4.02 8.92
CA PRO A 87 -9.46 5.25 8.92
C PRO A 87 -9.03 6.29 7.89
N TYR A 88 -7.81 6.17 7.35
CA TYR A 88 -7.21 7.18 6.48
C TYR A 88 -7.05 6.74 5.04
N ALA A 89 -7.53 5.54 4.69
CA ALA A 89 -7.43 5.02 3.34
C ALA A 89 -8.77 4.47 2.90
N ARG A 90 -9.20 4.86 1.72
CA ARG A 90 -10.47 4.42 1.18
C ARG A 90 -10.41 2.98 0.67
N ASN A 91 -9.32 2.66 -0.04
CA ASN A 91 -9.10 1.33 -0.60
C ASN A 91 -7.74 0.84 -0.14
N VAL A 92 -7.68 -0.42 0.31
CA VAL A 92 -6.44 -0.98 0.83
C VAL A 92 -6.08 -2.26 0.09
N PHE A 93 -4.84 -2.32 -0.35
CA PHE A 93 -4.26 -3.48 -1.02
C PHE A 93 -3.16 -4.04 -0.12
N ILE A 94 -3.27 -5.29 0.29
CA ILE A 94 -2.35 -5.93 1.23
C ILE A 94 -1.64 -7.08 0.54
N GLU A 95 -0.29 -7.09 0.62
CA GLU A 95 0.50 -8.20 0.10
C GLU A 95 0.29 -9.45 0.94
N LYS A 96 0.30 -10.59 0.28
CA LYS A 96 0.18 -11.88 0.93
C LYS A 96 1.52 -12.34 1.52
N PRO A 97 1.49 -13.09 2.64
CA PRO A 97 0.34 -13.41 3.46
C PRO A 97 -0.17 -12.18 4.23
N VAL A 98 -1.49 -12.13 4.45
CA VAL A 98 -2.10 -10.93 5.04
C VAL A 98 -1.60 -10.72 6.46
N PHE A 99 -1.66 -11.77 7.27
CA PHE A 99 -1.21 -11.72 8.66
C PHE A 99 -0.39 -12.97 8.97
N ASP A 100 0.53 -12.82 9.92
CA ASP A 100 1.36 -13.93 10.37
C ASP A 100 0.71 -14.72 11.51
N ASP A 101 -0.32 -14.17 12.16
CA ASP A 101 -1.03 -14.80 13.27
C ASP A 101 -2.47 -15.10 12.84
N PRO A 102 -2.86 -16.39 12.70
CA PRO A 102 -4.21 -16.74 12.28
C PRO A 102 -5.29 -16.41 13.33
N ASP A 103 -4.88 -16.18 14.58
CA ASP A 103 -5.81 -15.87 15.66
C ASP A 103 -6.09 -14.38 15.81
N GLN A 104 -5.52 -13.53 14.96
CA GLN A 104 -5.77 -12.10 15.01
C GLN A 104 -7.24 -11.79 14.72
N ASP A 105 -7.79 -10.89 15.52
CA ASP A 105 -9.22 -10.54 15.46
C ASP A 105 -9.46 -9.48 14.38
N LEU A 106 -10.02 -9.92 13.27
CA LEU A 106 -10.33 -9.00 12.16
C LEU A 106 -11.49 -8.07 12.49
N SER A 107 -12.38 -8.45 13.41
CA SER A 107 -13.52 -7.60 13.79
C SER A 107 -13.09 -6.37 14.58
N ALA A 108 -11.89 -6.38 15.15
CA ALA A 108 -11.34 -5.23 15.87
C ALA A 108 -10.76 -4.16 14.94
N LEU A 109 -10.66 -4.43 13.65
CA LEU A 109 -10.12 -3.47 12.69
C LEU A 109 -11.14 -2.39 12.37
N PRO A 110 -10.74 -1.09 12.36
CA PRO A 110 -11.64 0.02 12.06
C PRO A 110 -11.82 0.19 10.55
N LEU A 111 -12.29 -0.86 9.88
CA LEU A 111 -12.45 -0.85 8.42
C LEU A 111 -13.63 0.04 8.02
N ARG A 112 -13.47 0.78 6.93
CA ARG A 112 -14.53 1.65 6.41
C ARG A 112 -15.56 0.82 5.66
N PRO A 113 -16.87 1.03 5.89
CA PRO A 113 -17.89 0.26 5.19
C PRO A 113 -17.94 0.56 3.68
N ASP A 114 -17.49 1.74 3.26
CA ASP A 114 -17.42 2.13 1.85
C ASP A 114 -16.08 1.78 1.20
N GLY A 115 -15.15 1.20 1.95
CA GLY A 115 -13.81 0.87 1.46
C GLY A 115 -13.74 -0.50 0.82
N VAL A 116 -12.73 -0.69 -0.02
CA VAL A 116 -12.42 -1.97 -0.64
C VAL A 116 -11.09 -2.46 -0.10
N TYR A 117 -11.07 -3.69 0.42
CA TYR A 117 -9.87 -4.29 1.01
C TYR A 117 -9.50 -5.51 0.19
N TYR A 118 -8.38 -5.41 -0.52
CA TYR A 118 -7.95 -6.40 -1.50
C TYR A 118 -6.64 -7.05 -1.06
N VAL A 119 -6.61 -8.39 -1.07
CA VAL A 119 -5.40 -9.14 -0.72
C VAL A 119 -4.72 -9.60 -1.99
N ALA A 120 -3.46 -9.24 -2.17
CA ALA A 120 -2.66 -9.70 -3.29
C ALA A 120 -2.32 -11.18 -3.11
N CYS A 121 -2.78 -12.00 -4.03
CA CYS A 121 -2.47 -13.42 -4.07
C CYS A 121 -2.08 -13.76 -5.50
N PRO A 122 -0.79 -14.03 -5.77
CA PRO A 122 -0.36 -14.32 -7.15
C PRO A 122 -1.13 -15.46 -7.81
N LEU A 123 -1.53 -16.47 -7.05
CA LEU A 123 -2.28 -17.59 -7.59
C LEU A 123 -3.69 -17.21 -8.02
N ARG A 124 -4.24 -16.12 -7.49
CA ARG A 124 -5.57 -15.63 -7.86
C ARG A 124 -5.64 -15.23 -9.33
N TYR A 125 -4.52 -14.81 -9.90
CA TYR A 125 -4.45 -14.37 -11.30
C TYR A 125 -4.05 -15.48 -12.26
N ASN A 126 -3.88 -16.71 -11.77
CA ASN A 126 -3.58 -17.85 -12.61
C ASN A 126 -4.87 -18.31 -13.28
N PRO A 127 -4.95 -18.32 -14.64
CA PRO A 127 -6.19 -18.69 -15.34
C PRO A 127 -6.68 -20.10 -15.00
N VAL A 128 -5.78 -21.00 -14.63
CA VAL A 128 -6.16 -22.37 -14.28
C VAL A 128 -6.92 -22.42 -12.96
N LEU A 129 -6.64 -21.47 -12.05
CA LEU A 129 -7.26 -21.42 -10.73
C LEU A 129 -8.50 -20.54 -10.67
N GLN A 130 -8.73 -19.78 -11.70
CA GLN A 130 -9.91 -18.95 -11.83
C GLN A 130 -10.99 -19.72 -12.59
#